data_1bea81dc2ab2ecbac6629d5d348b66f3
#
_entry.id   1bea81dc2ab2ecbac6629d5d348b66f3
#
_cell.length_a   1.000
_cell.length_b   1.000
_cell.length_c   1.000
_cell.angle_alpha   90.00
_cell.angle_beta   90.00
_cell.angle_gamma   90.00
#
_symmetry.space_group_name_H-M   'P 1'
#
loop_
_entity.id
_entity.type
_entity.pdbx_description
1 polymer ?
#
loop_
_entity_poly.entity_id
_entity_poly.type
_entity_poly.pdbx_seq_one_letter_code
_entity_poly.pdbx_strand_id
1 'polypeptide(L)'
;MRIIQSSWTCNKFDMLRSNFGWLSPEYHLMGWTLSCLQLKQFYPIVDLYCDNSSKKILIDILQLPYDNVICNLDKLNTYHSQLWALPKIYAYSQQKSPFLHVDGDVFVWQKFDEKLLTSN
;
A
#
# COMPACT_ATOMS: atom_id res chain seq x y z
N MET A 1 -0.56 16.73 3.42
CA MET A 1 -1.37 15.52 3.64
C MET A 1 -0.48 14.30 3.45
N ARG A 2 -0.51 13.41 4.40
CA ARG A 2 0.22 12.14 4.33
C ARG A 2 -0.60 11.11 3.57
N ILE A 3 0.03 10.43 2.63
CA ILE A 3 -0.59 9.32 1.91
C ILE A 3 -0.05 8.02 2.49
N ILE A 4 -0.93 7.04 2.70
CA ILE A 4 -0.52 5.70 3.12
C ILE A 4 -1.08 4.65 2.16
N GLN A 5 -0.28 3.62 1.93
CA GLN A 5 -0.69 2.40 1.23
C GLN A 5 -0.41 1.21 2.14
N SER A 6 -1.11 0.11 1.93
CA SER A 6 -0.90 -1.11 2.71
C SER A 6 -0.86 -2.33 1.81
N SER A 7 0.04 -3.25 2.08
CA SER A 7 0.19 -4.50 1.34
C SER A 7 0.37 -5.67 2.31
N TRP A 8 -0.57 -6.62 2.27
CA TRP A 8 -0.60 -7.76 3.16
C TRP A 8 -0.87 -9.03 2.37
N THR A 9 0.07 -9.97 2.41
CA THR A 9 -0.06 -11.26 1.74
C THR A 9 -0.61 -12.34 2.67
N CYS A 10 -0.79 -12.03 3.94
CA CYS A 10 -1.15 -12.98 5.00
C CYS A 10 -0.17 -14.16 5.10
N ASN A 11 1.05 -13.99 4.56
CA ASN A 11 2.05 -15.06 4.43
C ASN A 11 1.53 -16.30 3.68
N LYS A 12 0.45 -16.14 2.90
CA LYS A 12 -0.16 -17.21 2.10
C LYS A 12 -0.01 -16.99 0.61
N PHE A 13 0.22 -15.73 0.20
CA PHE A 13 0.30 -15.37 -1.20
C PHE A 13 1.72 -14.92 -1.54
N ASP A 14 2.23 -15.40 -2.66
CA ASP A 14 3.51 -14.99 -3.20
C ASP A 14 3.27 -13.90 -4.25
N MET A 15 3.78 -12.70 -4.02
CA MET A 15 3.58 -11.57 -4.93
C MET A 15 4.18 -11.80 -6.32
N LEU A 16 5.17 -12.71 -6.43
CA LEU A 16 5.77 -13.04 -7.71
C LEU A 16 4.94 -14.04 -8.51
N ARG A 17 3.98 -14.73 -7.88
CA ARG A 17 3.20 -15.80 -8.51
C ARG A 17 1.71 -15.58 -8.47
N SER A 18 1.23 -14.75 -7.54
CA SER A 18 -0.20 -14.49 -7.38
C SER A 18 -0.64 -13.28 -8.20
N ASN A 19 -1.83 -13.37 -8.77
CA ASN A 19 -2.37 -12.33 -9.64
C ASN A 19 -3.03 -11.17 -8.88
N PHE A 20 -3.50 -11.41 -7.66
CA PHE A 20 -4.19 -10.42 -6.82
C PHE A 20 -5.30 -9.67 -7.56
N GLY A 21 -6.07 -10.40 -8.39
CA GLY A 21 -7.15 -9.81 -9.19
C GLY A 21 -6.73 -9.28 -10.55
N TRP A 22 -5.44 -9.22 -10.86
CA TRP A 22 -4.92 -8.83 -12.17
C TRP A 22 -4.80 -10.04 -13.09
N LEU A 23 -4.56 -9.80 -14.39
CA LEU A 23 -4.40 -10.87 -15.37
C LEU A 23 -3.11 -11.68 -15.16
N SER A 24 -2.09 -11.08 -14.59
CA SER A 24 -0.84 -11.76 -14.27
C SER A 24 -0.14 -11.09 -13.09
N PRO A 25 0.82 -11.79 -12.44
CA PRO A 25 1.62 -11.18 -11.37
C PRO A 25 2.39 -9.93 -11.82
N GLU A 26 2.87 -9.91 -13.07
CA GLU A 26 3.60 -8.77 -13.63
C GLU A 26 2.73 -7.52 -13.64
N TYR A 27 1.48 -7.63 -14.04
CA TYR A 27 0.55 -6.51 -14.02
C TYR A 27 0.31 -6.00 -12.60
N HIS A 28 0.20 -6.91 -11.62
CA HIS A 28 0.06 -6.53 -10.23
C HIS A 28 1.27 -5.70 -9.74
N LEU A 29 2.48 -6.17 -10.03
CA LEU A 29 3.71 -5.47 -9.63
C LEU A 29 3.88 -4.14 -10.37
N MET A 30 3.52 -4.09 -11.66
CA MET A 30 3.53 -2.85 -12.42
C MET A 30 2.51 -1.86 -11.86
N GLY A 31 1.35 -2.35 -11.43
CA GLY A 31 0.33 -1.52 -10.79
C GLY A 31 0.85 -0.86 -9.51
N TRP A 32 1.48 -1.63 -8.62
CA TRP A 32 2.10 -1.09 -7.41
C TRP A 32 3.15 -0.04 -7.72
N THR A 33 4.00 -0.32 -8.71
CA THR A 33 5.06 0.59 -9.11
C THR A 33 4.48 1.90 -9.62
N LEU A 34 3.52 1.83 -10.55
CA LEU A 34 2.91 3.02 -11.11
C LEU A 34 2.17 3.83 -10.04
N SER A 35 1.40 3.16 -9.18
CA SER A 35 0.66 3.83 -8.10
C SER A 35 1.63 4.58 -7.17
N CYS A 36 2.70 3.94 -6.74
CA CYS A 36 3.70 4.56 -5.87
C CYS A 36 4.36 5.76 -6.53
N LEU A 37 4.83 5.61 -7.77
CA LEU A 37 5.53 6.69 -8.47
C LEU A 37 4.61 7.87 -8.76
N GLN A 38 3.35 7.63 -9.12
CA GLN A 38 2.39 8.70 -9.34
C GLN A 38 2.09 9.46 -8.04
N LEU A 39 1.91 8.75 -6.93
CA LEU A 39 1.69 9.40 -5.65
C LEU A 39 2.90 10.25 -5.23
N LYS A 40 4.11 9.73 -5.42
CA LYS A 40 5.33 10.46 -5.09
C LYS A 40 5.51 11.71 -5.95
N GLN A 41 4.94 11.72 -7.15
CA GLN A 41 4.99 12.91 -8.01
C GLN A 41 4.20 14.08 -7.44
N PHE A 42 3.09 13.79 -6.72
CA PHE A 42 2.16 14.82 -6.27
C PHE A 42 2.18 15.07 -4.77
N TYR A 43 2.70 14.13 -3.97
CA TYR A 43 2.67 14.22 -2.50
C TYR A 43 4.07 14.05 -1.91
N PRO A 44 4.41 14.87 -0.89
CA PRO A 44 5.76 14.81 -0.30
C PRO A 44 5.98 13.57 0.57
N ILE A 45 4.92 13.03 1.20
CA ILE A 45 5.03 11.91 2.11
C ILE A 45 4.07 10.80 1.66
N VAL A 46 4.64 9.67 1.25
CA VAL A 46 3.92 8.45 0.89
C VAL A 46 4.54 7.29 1.66
N ASP A 47 3.77 6.71 2.58
CA ASP A 47 4.24 5.64 3.47
C ASP A 47 3.62 4.31 3.09
N LEU A 48 4.35 3.22 3.34
CA LEU A 48 3.88 1.86 3.11
C LEU A 48 3.83 1.10 4.43
N TYR A 49 2.66 0.54 4.73
CA TYR A 49 2.48 -0.50 5.74
C TYR A 49 2.46 -1.85 5.04
N CYS A 50 3.25 -2.80 5.51
CA CYS A 50 3.40 -4.07 4.80
C CYS A 50 3.73 -5.21 5.74
N ASP A 51 3.63 -6.43 5.21
CA ASP A 51 4.22 -7.61 5.83
C ASP A 51 5.61 -7.87 5.23
N ASN A 52 6.32 -8.87 5.76
CA ASN A 52 7.69 -9.18 5.30
C ASN A 52 7.72 -9.59 3.83
N SER A 53 6.74 -10.36 3.39
CA SER A 53 6.68 -10.81 1.99
C SER A 53 6.52 -9.65 1.03
N SER A 54 5.64 -8.70 1.35
CA SER A 54 5.45 -7.50 0.54
C SER A 54 6.69 -6.61 0.55
N LYS A 55 7.30 -6.42 1.72
CA LYS A 55 8.50 -5.60 1.84
C LYS A 55 9.63 -6.14 0.97
N LYS A 56 9.83 -7.46 0.97
CA LYS A 56 10.87 -8.08 0.17
C LYS A 56 10.75 -7.74 -1.32
N ILE A 57 9.55 -7.74 -1.84
CA ILE A 57 9.31 -7.47 -3.26
C ILE A 57 9.28 -5.97 -3.54
N LEU A 58 8.47 -5.21 -2.81
CA LEU A 58 8.24 -3.80 -3.12
C LEU A 58 9.42 -2.92 -2.76
N ILE A 59 10.15 -3.25 -1.71
CA ILE A 59 11.24 -2.42 -1.20
C ILE A 59 12.61 -3.01 -1.55
N ASP A 60 12.86 -4.27 -1.21
CA ASP A 60 14.20 -4.84 -1.38
C ASP A 60 14.53 -5.11 -2.85
N ILE A 61 13.55 -5.55 -3.65
CA ILE A 61 13.74 -5.87 -5.07
C ILE A 61 13.39 -4.68 -5.96
N LEU A 62 12.16 -4.17 -5.88
CA LEU A 62 11.68 -3.07 -6.74
C LEU A 62 12.20 -1.70 -6.30
N GLN A 63 12.62 -1.57 -5.05
CA GLN A 63 13.17 -0.32 -4.50
C GLN A 63 12.22 0.87 -4.70
N LEU A 64 10.93 0.66 -4.46
CA LEU A 64 9.94 1.73 -4.59
C LEU A 64 10.22 2.83 -3.57
N PRO A 65 10.12 4.11 -3.97
CA PRO A 65 10.61 5.24 -3.16
C PRO A 65 9.60 5.71 -2.10
N TYR A 66 9.11 4.81 -1.26
CA TYR A 66 8.30 5.20 -0.11
C TYR A 66 9.14 5.99 0.89
N ASP A 67 8.54 6.97 1.54
CA ASP A 67 9.23 7.78 2.54
C ASP A 67 9.47 7.02 3.84
N ASN A 68 8.46 6.27 4.30
CA ASN A 68 8.58 5.38 5.46
C ASN A 68 8.01 4.02 5.12
N VAL A 69 8.67 2.98 5.57
CA VAL A 69 8.21 1.59 5.39
C VAL A 69 8.02 0.98 6.77
N ILE A 70 6.78 0.71 7.14
CA ILE A 70 6.42 0.16 8.43
C ILE A 70 6.03 -1.31 8.24
N CYS A 71 6.94 -2.22 8.56
CA CYS A 71 6.75 -3.65 8.35
C CYS A 71 6.21 -4.28 9.62
N ASN A 72 4.90 -4.14 9.85
CA ASN A 72 4.25 -4.65 11.05
C ASN A 72 2.95 -5.42 10.79
N LEU A 73 2.60 -5.69 9.54
CA LEU A 73 1.35 -6.39 9.22
C LEU A 73 1.44 -7.90 9.43
N ASP A 74 2.63 -8.46 9.68
CA ASP A 74 2.77 -9.88 10.01
C ASP A 74 2.03 -10.26 11.30
N LYS A 75 1.80 -9.31 12.19
CA LYS A 75 0.97 -9.49 13.39
C LYS A 75 -0.44 -10.00 13.05
N LEU A 76 -0.93 -9.68 11.86
CA LEU A 76 -2.28 -10.02 11.42
C LEU A 76 -2.35 -11.41 10.78
N ASN A 77 -1.22 -12.12 10.64
CA ASN A 77 -1.18 -13.40 9.93
C ASN A 77 -1.92 -14.53 10.66
N THR A 78 -2.29 -14.33 11.95
CA THR A 78 -3.13 -15.25 12.70
C THR A 78 -4.59 -15.15 12.30
N TYR A 79 -5.00 -14.09 11.60
CA TYR A 79 -6.36 -13.88 11.13
C TYR A 79 -6.55 -14.51 9.76
N HIS A 80 -7.81 -14.79 9.42
CA HIS A 80 -8.13 -15.40 8.13
C HIS A 80 -7.85 -14.44 6.99
N SER A 81 -7.28 -14.97 5.87
CA SER A 81 -6.93 -14.16 4.71
C SER A 81 -8.12 -13.47 4.04
N GLN A 82 -9.35 -13.96 4.26
CA GLN A 82 -10.56 -13.32 3.78
C GLN A 82 -10.85 -11.99 4.47
N LEU A 83 -10.21 -11.70 5.59
CA LEU A 83 -10.29 -10.41 6.26
C LEU A 83 -9.33 -9.41 5.59
N TRP A 84 -9.43 -9.30 4.30
CA TRP A 84 -8.51 -8.51 3.47
C TRP A 84 -8.51 -7.01 3.80
N ALA A 85 -9.59 -6.51 4.41
CA ALA A 85 -9.65 -5.11 4.84
C ALA A 85 -8.98 -4.85 6.20
N LEU A 86 -8.63 -5.91 6.94
CA LEU A 86 -8.05 -5.78 8.27
C LEU A 86 -6.74 -4.99 8.29
N PRO A 87 -5.79 -5.22 7.36
CA PRO A 87 -4.55 -4.45 7.36
C PRO A 87 -4.78 -2.96 7.11
N LYS A 88 -5.80 -2.59 6.33
CA LYS A 88 -6.16 -1.18 6.14
C LYS A 88 -6.61 -0.55 7.45
N ILE A 89 -7.52 -1.21 8.16
CA ILE A 89 -8.03 -0.74 9.44
C ILE A 89 -6.89 -0.63 10.46
N TYR A 90 -6.00 -1.60 10.48
CA TYR A 90 -4.85 -1.57 11.37
C TYR A 90 -3.93 -0.38 11.04
N ALA A 91 -3.63 -0.15 9.76
CA ALA A 91 -2.84 0.99 9.34
C ALA A 91 -3.50 2.32 9.74
N TYR A 92 -4.83 2.42 9.61
CA TYR A 92 -5.56 3.61 10.04
C TYR A 92 -5.38 3.87 11.53
N SER A 93 -5.42 2.82 12.35
CA SER A 93 -5.28 2.95 13.81
C SER A 93 -3.91 3.47 14.24
N GLN A 94 -2.89 3.34 13.39
CA GLN A 94 -1.53 3.79 13.66
C GLN A 94 -1.32 5.28 13.37
N GLN A 95 -2.29 5.95 12.75
CA GLN A 95 -2.13 7.34 12.33
C GLN A 95 -2.44 8.30 13.46
N LYS A 96 -1.59 9.31 13.63
CA LYS A 96 -1.75 10.36 14.65
C LYS A 96 -2.04 11.73 14.04
N SER A 97 -2.02 11.82 12.74
CA SER A 97 -2.26 13.04 11.99
C SER A 97 -3.16 12.73 10.80
N PRO A 98 -3.75 13.75 10.15
CA PRO A 98 -4.58 13.50 8.97
C PRO A 98 -3.83 12.74 7.89
N PHE A 99 -4.51 11.79 7.26
CA PHE A 99 -3.95 10.94 6.22
C PHE A 99 -5.01 10.57 5.19
N LEU A 100 -4.56 10.07 4.05
CA LEU A 100 -5.42 9.47 3.04
C LEU A 100 -4.84 8.11 2.67
N HIS A 101 -5.67 7.07 2.74
CA HIS A 101 -5.27 5.72 2.29
C HIS A 101 -5.60 5.56 0.81
N VAL A 102 -4.63 5.07 0.03
CA VAL A 102 -4.79 4.82 -1.41
C VAL A 102 -4.40 3.37 -1.67
N ASP A 103 -5.31 2.61 -2.30
CA ASP A 103 -5.02 1.23 -2.68
C ASP A 103 -3.94 1.16 -3.78
N GLY A 104 -3.22 0.03 -3.82
CA GLY A 104 -2.13 -0.16 -4.78
C GLY A 104 -2.55 -0.27 -6.24
N ASP A 105 -3.86 -0.36 -6.52
CA ASP A 105 -4.41 -0.36 -7.86
C ASP A 105 -5.03 0.98 -8.28
N VAL A 106 -4.84 2.02 -7.46
CA VAL A 106 -5.31 3.37 -7.75
C VAL A 106 -4.16 4.19 -8.33
N PHE A 107 -4.40 4.83 -9.47
CA PHE A 107 -3.41 5.63 -10.18
C PHE A 107 -3.82 7.10 -10.17
N VAL A 108 -2.95 7.96 -9.67
CA VAL A 108 -3.24 9.37 -9.46
C VAL A 108 -2.55 10.19 -10.56
N TRP A 109 -3.33 10.95 -11.31
CA TRP A 109 -2.83 11.78 -12.41
C TRP A 109 -2.70 13.26 -12.05
N GLN A 110 -3.30 13.65 -10.92
CA GLN A 110 -3.21 14.99 -10.36
C GLN A 110 -3.48 14.92 -8.87
N LYS A 111 -3.16 15.98 -8.13
CA LYS A 111 -3.49 16.05 -6.70
C LYS A 111 -4.99 15.97 -6.49
N PHE A 112 -5.39 15.33 -5.40
CA PHE A 112 -6.78 15.36 -4.98
C PHE A 112 -7.20 16.79 -4.64
N ASP A 113 -8.50 17.09 -4.82
CA ASP A 113 -9.05 18.41 -4.47
C ASP A 113 -8.85 18.64 -2.96
N GLU A 114 -8.35 19.82 -2.61
CA GLU A 114 -8.11 20.20 -1.22
C GLU A 114 -9.39 20.16 -0.39
N LYS A 115 -10.54 20.47 -1.00
CA LYS A 115 -11.84 20.39 -0.32
C LYS A 115 -12.15 18.95 0.08
N LEU A 116 -11.81 17.97 -0.75
CA LEU A 116 -11.97 16.57 -0.43
C LEU A 116 -11.07 16.15 0.73
N LEU A 117 -9.84 16.66 0.77
CA LEU A 117 -8.86 16.32 1.81
C LEU A 117 -9.16 16.99 3.14
N THR A 118 -9.90 18.11 3.15
CA THR A 118 -10.23 18.85 4.36
C THR A 118 -11.65 18.57 4.86
N SER A 119 -12.48 17.91 4.08
CA SER A 119 -13.83 17.53 4.51
C SER A 119 -13.76 16.36 5.52
N ASN A 120 -14.58 16.44 6.53
CA ASN A 120 -14.68 15.40 7.54
C ASN A 120 -15.62 14.28 7.11
#